data_ddf9720f288cc6f8c28268e7d2e303f2
#
_entry.id   ddf9720f288cc6f8c28268e7d2e303f2
#
_cell.length_a   1.000
_cell.length_b   1.000
_cell.length_c   1.000
_cell.angle_alpha   90.00
_cell.angle_beta   90.00
_cell.angle_gamma   90.00
#
_symmetry.space_group_name_H-M   'P 1'
#
loop_
_entity.id
_entity.type
_entity.pdbx_description
1 polymer ?
#
loop_
_entity_poly.entity_id
_entity_poly.type
_entity_poly.pdbx_seq_one_letter_code
_entity_poly.pdbx_strand_id
1 'polypeptide(L)'
;MNALREEPSIQIELMQELLNLEVDLGSRYTSPFREDHTPGCFFQWEYGILKFKDFAADIRLTGDVLNMLELCTGMTKADGLKYINRRYNLGLGYETDMITLPKLSTNIVKQKIEHTPAIIKFEFSAEYMFYDYFYAYGIQKPTLNRFLVLPCKTVWVKNNKGVVEVFRANKSNPVYLYCWKNAVGELTENYKMLQPFARKNTKWRTNHGLIDDVGLSDVNENKSEIILVDFITSSRKDRMVLYEIGYTSICANNEAQIITSGKYKARYTFMDNDAAGIASAGKYDLPALFVPKEPDVKDPSDYAKKYGLNALKEFINANTNASK
;
A
#
# COMPACT_ATOMS: atom_id res chain seq x y z
N MET A 1 25.34 27.75 1.80
CA MET A 1 24.39 27.27 0.77
C MET A 1 24.66 27.83 -0.63
N ASN A 2 24.93 29.16 -0.81
CA ASN A 2 25.18 29.69 -2.17
C ASN A 2 26.42 29.06 -2.83
N ALA A 3 27.53 28.89 -2.11
CA ALA A 3 28.73 28.24 -2.64
C ALA A 3 28.52 26.78 -3.08
N LEU A 4 27.62 26.03 -2.42
CA LEU A 4 27.29 24.67 -2.85
C LEU A 4 26.42 24.63 -4.11
N ARG A 5 25.65 25.71 -4.40
CA ARG A 5 24.87 25.79 -5.65
C ARG A 5 25.75 25.94 -6.88
N GLU A 6 26.91 26.54 -6.71
CA GLU A 6 27.88 26.76 -7.78
C GLU A 6 28.76 25.53 -8.03
N GLU A 7 28.66 24.51 -7.15
CA GLU A 7 29.48 23.30 -7.20
C GLU A 7 28.61 22.00 -7.25
N PRO A 8 27.94 21.72 -8.38
CA PRO A 8 27.10 20.54 -8.51
C PRO A 8 27.85 19.21 -8.31
N SER A 9 29.10 19.14 -8.74
CA SER A 9 29.94 17.93 -8.61
C SER A 9 30.16 17.54 -7.15
N ILE A 10 30.37 18.50 -6.27
CA ILE A 10 30.55 18.28 -4.82
C ILE A 10 29.27 17.72 -4.21
N GLN A 11 28.11 18.23 -4.61
CA GLN A 11 26.83 17.73 -4.11
C GLN A 11 26.58 16.28 -4.55
N ILE A 12 26.91 15.94 -5.80
CA ILE A 12 26.80 14.58 -6.32
C ILE A 12 27.75 13.63 -5.56
N GLU A 13 29.04 13.98 -5.47
CA GLU A 13 30.05 13.15 -4.78
C GLU A 13 29.66 12.87 -3.33
N LEU A 14 29.27 13.90 -2.59
CA LEU A 14 28.86 13.73 -1.19
C LEU A 14 27.59 12.90 -1.05
N MET A 15 26.61 13.09 -1.92
CA MET A 15 25.39 12.27 -1.89
C MET A 15 25.69 10.80 -2.19
N GLN A 16 26.55 10.52 -3.17
CA GLN A 16 27.00 9.16 -3.48
C GLN A 16 27.71 8.50 -2.29
N GLU A 17 28.62 9.23 -1.66
CA GLU A 17 29.38 8.73 -0.51
C GLU A 17 28.47 8.48 0.70
N LEU A 18 27.60 9.45 1.03
CA LEU A 18 26.72 9.37 2.19
C LEU A 18 25.66 8.28 2.08
N LEU A 19 25.09 8.09 0.90
CA LEU A 19 24.00 7.16 0.68
C LEU A 19 24.44 5.80 0.11
N ASN A 20 25.71 5.69 -0.30
CA ASN A 20 26.26 4.54 -1.02
C ASN A 20 25.41 4.18 -2.25
N LEU A 21 24.99 5.20 -3.01
CA LEU A 21 24.17 5.11 -4.21
C LEU A 21 24.83 5.89 -5.34
N GLU A 22 24.80 5.37 -6.53
CA GLU A 22 25.15 6.15 -7.71
C GLU A 22 24.07 7.20 -7.99
N VAL A 23 24.45 8.49 -8.15
CA VAL A 23 23.48 9.56 -8.41
C VAL A 23 23.14 9.60 -9.89
N ASP A 24 21.98 9.05 -10.26
CA ASP A 24 21.37 9.18 -11.57
C ASP A 24 19.96 9.78 -11.43
N LEU A 25 19.72 10.90 -12.12
CA LEU A 25 18.47 11.68 -12.01
C LEU A 25 17.25 10.95 -12.63
N GLY A 26 17.49 10.00 -13.50
CA GLY A 26 16.45 9.18 -14.15
C GLY A 26 16.06 7.93 -13.39
N SER A 27 16.89 7.52 -12.44
CA SER A 27 16.76 6.25 -11.74
C SER A 27 15.92 6.32 -10.46
N ARG A 28 15.35 5.19 -10.09
CA ARG A 28 14.69 4.95 -8.82
C ARG A 28 15.52 3.98 -8.00
N TYR A 29 15.58 4.23 -6.69
CA TYR A 29 16.38 3.47 -5.74
C TYR A 29 15.51 2.92 -4.62
N THR A 30 15.93 1.81 -4.04
CA THR A 30 15.44 1.37 -2.73
C THR A 30 16.00 2.29 -1.65
N SER A 31 15.25 2.53 -0.58
CA SER A 31 15.70 3.43 0.48
C SER A 31 16.93 2.89 1.19
N PRO A 32 18.01 3.68 1.37
CA PRO A 32 19.13 3.28 2.20
C PRO A 32 18.80 3.33 3.70
N PHE A 33 17.71 3.98 4.09
CA PHE A 33 17.36 4.24 5.49
C PHE A 33 16.35 3.26 6.09
N ARG A 34 15.78 2.35 5.29
CA ARG A 34 14.80 1.35 5.73
C ARG A 34 14.90 0.09 4.88
N GLU A 35 14.31 -1.00 5.36
CA GLU A 35 14.06 -2.16 4.51
C GLU A 35 13.04 -1.78 3.43
N ASP A 36 13.46 -1.81 2.18
CA ASP A 36 12.65 -1.42 1.04
C ASP A 36 12.86 -2.42 -0.11
N HIS A 37 11.76 -2.94 -0.64
CA HIS A 37 11.77 -3.87 -1.76
C HIS A 37 11.25 -3.22 -3.04
N THR A 38 10.76 -1.98 -2.96
CA THR A 38 10.18 -1.27 -4.10
C THR A 38 10.91 0.06 -4.29
N PRO A 39 11.62 0.29 -5.40
CA PRO A 39 12.32 1.53 -5.64
C PRO A 39 11.39 2.74 -5.59
N GLY A 40 11.45 3.51 -4.51
CA GLY A 40 10.62 4.69 -4.24
C GLY A 40 11.41 5.99 -4.06
N CYS A 41 12.75 5.90 -4.00
CA CYS A 41 13.64 7.03 -3.82
C CYS A 41 14.21 7.52 -5.14
N PHE A 42 14.56 8.80 -5.19
CA PHE A 42 15.23 9.39 -6.35
C PHE A 42 15.95 10.69 -6.00
N PHE A 43 16.82 11.15 -6.90
CA PHE A 43 17.49 12.43 -6.82
C PHE A 43 16.82 13.45 -7.75
N GLN A 44 16.76 14.71 -7.30
CA GLN A 44 16.22 15.82 -8.07
C GLN A 44 16.94 17.12 -7.75
N TRP A 45 17.23 17.91 -8.80
CA TRP A 45 17.69 19.28 -8.63
C TRP A 45 16.52 20.21 -8.32
N GLU A 46 16.66 21.01 -7.26
CA GLU A 46 15.73 22.08 -6.91
C GLU A 46 16.53 23.37 -6.63
N TYR A 47 16.39 24.35 -7.48
CA TYR A 47 17.08 25.66 -7.35
C TYR A 47 18.61 25.53 -7.18
N GLY A 48 19.25 24.65 -7.96
CA GLY A 48 20.68 24.41 -7.89
C GLY A 48 21.16 23.58 -6.70
N ILE A 49 20.23 22.95 -5.97
CA ILE A 49 20.52 22.05 -4.85
C ILE A 49 20.05 20.66 -5.19
N LEU A 50 20.96 19.68 -5.08
CA LEU A 50 20.64 18.26 -5.23
C LEU A 50 19.92 17.78 -3.97
N LYS A 51 18.76 17.19 -4.16
CA LYS A 51 17.96 16.59 -3.08
C LYS A 51 17.75 15.12 -3.31
N PHE A 52 17.91 14.36 -2.25
CA PHE A 52 17.40 12.99 -2.15
C PHE A 52 15.95 13.04 -1.67
N LYS A 53 15.08 12.25 -2.29
CA LYS A 53 13.65 12.15 -1.96
C LYS A 53 13.25 10.69 -1.80
N ASP A 54 12.65 10.37 -0.65
CA ASP A 54 11.99 9.09 -0.38
C ASP A 54 10.49 9.34 -0.16
N PHE A 55 9.66 8.94 -1.11
CA PHE A 55 8.20 9.11 -1.05
C PHE A 55 7.44 7.88 -0.60
N ALA A 56 8.12 6.73 -0.51
CA ALA A 56 7.48 5.49 -0.13
C ALA A 56 7.42 5.29 1.39
N ALA A 57 8.07 6.18 2.16
CA ALA A 57 8.01 6.15 3.60
C ALA A 57 6.82 6.97 4.11
N ASP A 58 6.24 6.53 5.23
CA ASP A 58 5.29 7.31 6.03
C ASP A 58 5.90 8.63 6.53
N ILE A 59 7.23 8.68 6.59
CA ILE A 59 8.02 9.87 6.80
C ILE A 59 8.60 10.26 5.44
N ARG A 60 8.06 11.30 4.82
CA ARG A 60 8.65 11.87 3.61
C ARG A 60 10.05 12.39 3.93
N LEU A 61 11.05 11.57 3.63
CA LEU A 61 12.44 11.98 3.78
C LEU A 61 12.84 12.76 2.52
N THR A 62 13.03 14.06 2.67
CA THR A 62 13.57 14.92 1.64
C THR A 62 14.70 15.74 2.23
N GLY A 63 15.88 15.66 1.66
CA GLY A 63 17.02 16.39 2.18
C GLY A 63 18.07 16.71 1.14
N ASP A 64 18.75 17.85 1.36
CA ASP A 64 19.98 18.20 0.67
C ASP A 64 21.19 17.53 1.34
N VAL A 65 22.37 17.81 0.84
CA VAL A 65 23.62 17.25 1.32
C VAL A 65 23.87 17.51 2.81
N LEU A 66 23.46 18.67 3.34
CA LEU A 66 23.62 18.98 4.76
C LEU A 66 22.64 18.20 5.63
N ASN A 67 21.42 17.99 5.12
CA ASN A 67 20.45 17.14 5.79
C ASN A 67 20.93 15.67 5.82
N MET A 68 21.53 15.21 4.72
CA MET A 68 22.07 13.84 4.65
C MET A 68 23.32 13.66 5.53
N LEU A 69 24.20 14.68 5.59
CA LEU A 69 25.32 14.67 6.54
C LEU A 69 24.82 14.55 7.99
N GLU A 70 23.87 15.39 8.39
CA GLU A 70 23.27 15.33 9.72
C GLU A 70 22.67 13.94 10.01
N LEU A 71 21.91 13.41 9.07
CA LEU A 71 21.22 12.13 9.22
C LEU A 71 22.18 10.93 9.27
N CYS A 72 23.20 10.91 8.40
CA CYS A 72 24.11 9.77 8.27
C CYS A 72 25.26 9.79 9.30
N THR A 73 25.66 10.97 9.77
CA THR A 73 26.86 11.13 10.60
C THR A 73 26.58 11.70 11.99
N GLY A 74 25.40 12.27 12.21
CA GLY A 74 25.05 12.99 13.45
C GLY A 74 25.68 14.39 13.56
N MET A 75 26.39 14.86 12.54
CA MET A 75 26.93 16.24 12.51
C MET A 75 25.81 17.25 12.47
N THR A 76 25.98 18.37 13.19
CA THR A 76 25.09 19.52 12.98
C THR A 76 25.28 20.10 11.57
N LYS A 77 24.28 20.79 11.04
CA LYS A 77 24.40 21.46 9.72
C LYS A 77 25.56 22.47 9.67
N ALA A 78 25.84 23.13 10.81
CA ALA A 78 26.96 24.07 10.91
C ALA A 78 28.30 23.34 10.78
N ASP A 79 28.47 22.20 11.47
CA ASP A 79 29.67 21.39 11.38
C ASP A 79 29.79 20.69 10.02
N GLY A 80 28.68 20.26 9.45
CA GLY A 80 28.63 19.77 8.08
C GLY A 80 29.08 20.78 7.04
N LEU A 81 28.71 22.05 7.20
CA LEU A 81 29.16 23.13 6.31
C LEU A 81 30.66 23.41 6.47
N LYS A 82 31.20 23.41 7.70
CA LYS A 82 32.64 23.51 7.97
C LYS A 82 33.41 22.33 7.37
N TYR A 83 32.87 21.10 7.53
CA TYR A 83 33.43 19.90 6.93
C TYR A 83 33.55 20.01 5.41
N ILE A 84 32.46 20.40 4.72
CA ILE A 84 32.45 20.57 3.27
C ILE A 84 33.41 21.67 2.83
N ASN A 85 33.37 22.82 3.52
CA ASN A 85 34.29 23.93 3.25
C ASN A 85 35.76 23.50 3.30
N ARG A 86 36.13 22.75 4.32
CA ARG A 86 37.50 22.27 4.50
C ARG A 86 37.88 21.21 3.47
N ARG A 87 37.00 20.24 3.23
CA ARG A 87 37.25 19.12 2.30
C ARG A 87 37.46 19.60 0.87
N TYR A 88 36.70 20.59 0.45
CA TYR A 88 36.69 21.09 -0.94
C TYR A 88 37.29 22.50 -1.10
N ASN A 89 37.84 23.07 -0.01
CA ASN A 89 38.50 24.39 0.02
C ASN A 89 37.62 25.49 -0.58
N LEU A 90 36.36 25.61 -0.15
CA LEU A 90 35.37 26.52 -0.71
C LEU A 90 35.56 28.00 -0.32
N GLY A 91 36.53 28.31 0.54
CA GLY A 91 36.87 29.70 0.93
C GLY A 91 35.78 30.40 1.75
N LEU A 92 34.95 29.69 2.51
CA LEU A 92 33.80 30.24 3.23
C LEU A 92 34.15 31.01 4.53
N GLY A 93 35.42 31.32 4.77
CA GLY A 93 35.86 32.20 5.87
C GLY A 93 35.71 31.63 7.28
N TYR A 94 35.49 30.33 7.43
CA TYR A 94 35.51 29.67 8.74
C TYR A 94 36.94 29.48 9.23
N GLU A 95 37.25 29.95 10.44
CA GLU A 95 38.54 29.66 11.09
C GLU A 95 38.71 28.16 11.22
N THR A 96 39.88 27.69 10.79
CA THR A 96 40.19 26.25 10.74
C THR A 96 40.85 25.80 12.06
N ASP A 97 40.05 25.61 13.10
CA ASP A 97 40.51 24.79 14.20
C ASP A 97 40.76 23.36 13.68
N MET A 98 41.83 22.75 14.18
CA MET A 98 42.30 21.43 13.75
C MET A 98 41.28 20.33 14.08
N ILE A 99 40.18 20.31 13.42
CA ILE A 99 39.24 19.19 13.49
C ILE A 99 39.74 18.12 12.53
N THR A 100 40.18 16.99 13.07
CA THR A 100 40.45 15.78 12.28
C THR A 100 39.18 15.42 11.57
N LEU A 101 39.22 15.46 10.21
CA LEU A 101 38.04 15.10 9.41
C LEU A 101 37.65 13.66 9.76
N PRO A 102 36.51 13.41 10.38
CA PRO A 102 36.08 12.05 10.61
C PRO A 102 35.97 11.36 9.27
N LYS A 103 36.47 10.13 9.17
CA LYS A 103 36.10 9.24 8.07
C LYS A 103 34.57 9.16 8.11
N LEU A 104 33.89 9.50 7.00
CA LEU A 104 32.45 9.32 6.92
C LEU A 104 32.18 7.81 7.06
N SER A 105 32.00 7.37 8.28
CA SER A 105 31.50 6.03 8.54
C SER A 105 29.99 6.10 8.42
N THR A 106 29.48 5.70 7.29
CA THR A 106 28.04 5.56 7.08
C THR A 106 27.54 4.35 7.86
N ASN A 107 27.42 4.49 9.16
CA ASN A 107 26.59 3.61 9.96
C ASN A 107 25.12 3.99 9.71
N ILE A 108 24.67 3.76 8.47
CA ILE A 108 23.24 3.81 8.18
C ILE A 108 22.63 2.62 8.92
N VAL A 109 22.22 2.86 10.16
CA VAL A 109 21.37 1.92 10.87
C VAL A 109 20.02 2.02 10.15
N LYS A 110 19.72 1.02 9.32
CA LYS A 110 18.38 0.87 8.77
C LYS A 110 17.41 0.84 9.95
N GLN A 111 16.76 1.97 10.19
CA GLN A 111 15.69 2.00 11.18
C GLN A 111 14.60 1.08 10.66
N LYS A 112 14.35 0.00 11.37
CA LYS A 112 13.12 -0.75 11.24
C LYS A 112 12.03 0.22 11.70
N ILE A 113 11.35 0.84 10.74
CA ILE A 113 10.18 1.65 11.05
C ILE A 113 9.13 0.64 11.51
N GLU A 114 9.01 0.48 12.82
CA GLU A 114 7.86 -0.20 13.37
C GLU A 114 6.67 0.68 13.04
N HIS A 115 5.87 0.23 12.08
CA HIS A 115 4.58 0.83 11.79
C HIS A 115 3.75 0.71 13.07
N THR A 116 3.70 1.77 13.85
CA THR A 116 2.73 1.85 14.95
C THR A 116 1.37 1.87 14.26
N PRO A 117 0.52 0.85 14.47
CA PRO A 117 -0.78 0.82 13.81
C PRO A 117 -1.53 2.10 14.15
N ALA A 118 -2.05 2.78 13.13
CA ALA A 118 -2.85 3.97 13.33
C ALA A 118 -4.11 3.57 14.12
N ILE A 119 -4.29 4.17 15.31
CA ILE A 119 -5.49 3.92 16.10
C ILE A 119 -6.67 4.55 15.37
N ILE A 120 -7.68 3.75 15.07
CA ILE A 120 -8.93 4.25 14.51
C ILE A 120 -9.99 4.34 15.61
N LYS A 121 -10.63 5.48 15.65
CA LYS A 121 -11.93 5.67 16.24
C LYS A 121 -12.95 5.86 15.11
N PHE A 122 -14.11 5.23 15.18
CA PHE A 122 -15.15 5.38 14.17
C PHE A 122 -16.54 5.45 14.81
N GLU A 123 -17.44 6.12 14.12
CA GLU A 123 -18.86 6.18 14.46
C GLU A 123 -19.68 5.53 13.36
N PHE A 124 -20.53 4.60 13.74
CA PHE A 124 -21.59 4.08 12.87
C PHE A 124 -22.81 4.96 12.94
N SER A 125 -23.52 5.07 11.82
CA SER A 125 -24.85 5.65 11.82
C SER A 125 -25.71 4.91 10.82
N ALA A 126 -26.85 4.44 11.30
CA ALA A 126 -27.87 3.81 10.44
C ALA A 126 -28.40 4.77 9.36
N GLU A 127 -28.39 6.07 9.63
CA GLU A 127 -28.87 7.11 8.70
C GLU A 127 -27.91 7.38 7.55
N TYR A 128 -26.61 7.06 7.68
CA TYR A 128 -25.58 7.28 6.65
C TYR A 128 -25.20 5.99 5.94
N MET A 129 -26.13 5.06 5.85
CA MET A 129 -25.94 3.79 5.15
C MET A 129 -26.06 3.99 3.63
N PHE A 130 -25.03 4.58 3.04
CA PHE A 130 -24.97 4.76 1.59
C PHE A 130 -24.60 3.44 0.90
N TYR A 131 -25.54 2.51 0.84
CA TYR A 131 -25.32 1.21 0.19
C TYR A 131 -25.33 1.28 -1.34
N ASP A 132 -25.77 2.38 -1.94
CA ASP A 132 -25.89 2.55 -3.39
C ASP A 132 -24.61 2.17 -4.14
N TYR A 133 -23.44 2.47 -3.55
CA TYR A 133 -22.18 2.05 -4.12
C TYR A 133 -22.09 0.53 -4.30
N PHE A 134 -22.44 -0.24 -3.29
CA PHE A 134 -22.37 -1.71 -3.35
C PHE A 134 -23.56 -2.32 -4.10
N TYR A 135 -24.74 -1.73 -3.99
CA TYR A 135 -25.92 -2.18 -4.76
C TYR A 135 -25.68 -2.10 -6.26
N ALA A 136 -24.90 -1.12 -6.74
CA ALA A 136 -24.48 -1.04 -8.13
C ALA A 136 -23.69 -2.26 -8.63
N TYR A 137 -23.13 -3.04 -7.72
CA TYR A 137 -22.42 -4.30 -7.99
C TYR A 137 -23.28 -5.54 -7.68
N GLY A 138 -24.55 -5.37 -7.31
CA GLY A 138 -25.44 -6.44 -6.88
C GLY A 138 -25.24 -6.91 -5.43
N ILE A 139 -24.30 -6.31 -4.69
CA ILE A 139 -23.97 -6.72 -3.31
C ILE A 139 -25.02 -6.18 -2.36
N GLN A 140 -25.65 -7.07 -1.58
CA GLN A 140 -26.72 -6.74 -0.66
C GLN A 140 -26.21 -6.48 0.76
N LYS A 141 -27.03 -5.80 1.59
CA LYS A 141 -26.69 -5.50 2.99
C LYS A 141 -26.31 -6.73 3.83
N PRO A 142 -27.00 -7.87 3.74
CA PRO A 142 -26.60 -9.08 4.48
C PRO A 142 -25.18 -9.53 4.14
N THR A 143 -24.79 -9.44 2.88
CA THR A 143 -23.44 -9.78 2.42
C THR A 143 -22.41 -8.81 2.97
N LEU A 144 -22.69 -7.50 2.97
CA LEU A 144 -21.79 -6.53 3.60
C LEU A 144 -21.57 -6.83 5.09
N ASN A 145 -22.64 -7.14 5.82
CA ASN A 145 -22.54 -7.51 7.22
C ASN A 145 -21.71 -8.77 7.43
N ARG A 146 -21.93 -9.80 6.59
CA ARG A 146 -21.17 -11.05 6.63
C ARG A 146 -19.68 -10.83 6.39
N PHE A 147 -19.35 -9.99 5.42
CA PHE A 147 -17.97 -9.65 5.07
C PHE A 147 -17.39 -8.50 5.91
N LEU A 148 -18.06 -8.12 6.99
CA LEU A 148 -17.63 -7.08 7.93
C LEU A 148 -17.27 -5.77 7.24
N VAL A 149 -18.08 -5.38 6.24
CA VAL A 149 -17.97 -4.09 5.56
C VAL A 149 -18.99 -3.15 6.20
N LEU A 150 -18.48 -2.18 6.95
CA LEU A 150 -19.27 -1.32 7.82
C LEU A 150 -19.34 0.10 7.26
N PRO A 151 -20.53 0.63 6.94
CA PRO A 151 -20.69 2.04 6.59
C PRO A 151 -20.46 2.90 7.82
N CYS A 152 -19.65 3.94 7.68
CA CYS A 152 -19.31 4.84 8.78
C CYS A 152 -19.81 6.26 8.52
N LYS A 153 -20.30 6.93 9.56
CA LYS A 153 -20.60 8.36 9.55
C LYS A 153 -19.31 9.18 9.61
N THR A 154 -18.44 8.81 10.53
CA THR A 154 -17.16 9.49 10.77
C THR A 154 -16.09 8.47 11.13
N VAL A 155 -14.91 8.65 10.57
CA VAL A 155 -13.72 7.86 10.90
C VAL A 155 -12.59 8.82 11.25
N TRP A 156 -11.92 8.57 12.38
CA TRP A 156 -10.72 9.28 12.81
C TRP A 156 -9.52 8.36 12.64
N VAL A 157 -8.58 8.78 11.86
CA VAL A 157 -7.35 8.04 11.57
C VAL A 157 -6.18 8.84 12.12
N LYS A 158 -5.45 8.28 13.06
CA LYS A 158 -4.18 8.84 13.50
C LYS A 158 -3.11 8.44 12.49
N ASN A 159 -2.51 9.40 11.81
CA ASN A 159 -1.42 9.13 10.88
C ASN A 159 -0.09 8.94 11.64
N ASN A 160 0.97 8.53 10.92
CA ASN A 160 2.28 8.26 11.51
C ASN A 160 2.95 9.49 12.16
N LYS A 161 2.44 10.68 11.90
CA LYS A 161 2.88 11.92 12.54
C LYS A 161 2.10 12.23 13.82
N GLY A 162 1.22 11.33 14.25
CA GLY A 162 0.35 11.54 15.41
C GLY A 162 -0.82 12.49 15.13
N VAL A 163 -0.97 13.00 13.92
CA VAL A 163 -2.08 13.90 13.54
C VAL A 163 -3.32 13.05 13.28
N VAL A 164 -4.44 13.51 13.85
CA VAL A 164 -5.75 12.87 13.61
C VAL A 164 -6.40 13.49 12.38
N GLU A 165 -6.56 12.69 11.35
CA GLU A 165 -7.35 13.01 10.17
C GLU A 165 -8.79 12.55 10.37
N VAL A 166 -9.76 13.37 9.96
CA VAL A 166 -11.18 13.09 10.15
C VAL A 166 -11.87 12.93 8.81
N PHE A 167 -12.46 11.77 8.58
CA PHE A 167 -13.20 11.45 7.35
C PHE A 167 -14.70 11.40 7.69
N ARG A 168 -15.48 12.28 7.08
CA ARG A 168 -16.93 12.33 7.23
C ARG A 168 -17.60 11.83 5.95
N ALA A 169 -18.51 10.88 6.13
CA ALA A 169 -19.30 10.36 5.02
C ALA A 169 -20.40 11.35 4.61
N ASN A 170 -20.67 11.37 3.33
CA ASN A 170 -21.86 11.97 2.75
C ASN A 170 -22.26 11.17 1.50
N LYS A 171 -23.39 11.50 0.88
CA LYS A 171 -23.91 10.76 -0.27
C LYS A 171 -22.93 10.71 -1.46
N SER A 172 -22.19 11.80 -1.71
CA SER A 172 -21.22 11.89 -2.79
C SER A 172 -19.84 11.31 -2.44
N ASN A 173 -19.57 11.06 -1.15
CA ASN A 173 -18.31 10.48 -0.68
C ASN A 173 -18.56 9.61 0.55
N PRO A 174 -19.15 8.42 0.39
CA PRO A 174 -19.36 7.48 1.48
C PRO A 174 -18.04 6.93 2.01
N VAL A 175 -18.05 6.49 3.26
CA VAL A 175 -16.89 5.89 3.94
C VAL A 175 -17.27 4.50 4.44
N TYR A 176 -16.46 3.51 4.08
CA TYR A 176 -16.65 2.12 4.50
C TYR A 176 -15.38 1.60 5.19
N LEU A 177 -15.57 0.85 6.27
CA LEU A 177 -14.51 0.08 6.92
C LEU A 177 -14.67 -1.41 6.63
N TYR A 178 -13.62 -2.00 6.08
CA TYR A 178 -13.44 -3.45 6.01
C TYR A 178 -12.74 -3.88 7.27
N CYS A 179 -13.40 -4.67 8.07
CA CYS A 179 -12.92 -5.12 9.38
C CYS A 179 -12.57 -6.62 9.36
N TRP A 180 -11.90 -7.07 10.40
CA TRP A 180 -11.57 -8.48 10.64
C TRP A 180 -12.01 -8.89 12.04
N LYS A 181 -12.28 -10.17 12.24
CA LYS A 181 -12.53 -10.77 13.54
C LYS A 181 -11.36 -11.64 13.95
N ASN A 182 -11.10 -11.70 15.24
CA ASN A 182 -10.19 -12.66 15.84
C ASN A 182 -10.86 -14.05 15.95
N ALA A 183 -10.11 -15.04 16.43
CA ALA A 183 -10.59 -16.41 16.59
C ALA A 183 -11.79 -16.57 17.56
N VAL A 184 -12.04 -15.58 18.41
CA VAL A 184 -13.18 -15.57 19.34
C VAL A 184 -14.37 -14.74 18.82
N GLY A 185 -14.26 -14.22 17.59
CA GLY A 185 -15.35 -13.48 16.92
C GLY A 185 -15.43 -12.00 17.21
N GLU A 186 -14.48 -11.43 17.93
CA GLU A 186 -14.41 -9.99 18.21
C GLU A 186 -13.71 -9.23 17.07
N LEU A 187 -14.11 -7.97 16.84
CA LEU A 187 -13.43 -7.13 15.85
C LEU A 187 -11.99 -6.86 16.27
N THR A 188 -11.07 -7.06 15.36
CA THR A 188 -9.66 -6.72 15.55
C THR A 188 -9.45 -5.21 15.35
N GLU A 189 -8.26 -4.73 15.72
CA GLU A 189 -7.82 -3.36 15.41
C GLU A 189 -7.44 -3.17 13.93
N ASN A 190 -7.40 -4.25 13.16
CA ASN A 190 -7.08 -4.21 11.74
C ASN A 190 -8.27 -3.71 10.93
N TYR A 191 -7.99 -2.80 10.01
CA TYR A 191 -9.00 -2.27 9.10
C TYR A 191 -8.40 -1.86 7.76
N LYS A 192 -9.29 -1.77 6.77
CA LYS A 192 -9.03 -1.13 5.48
C LYS A 192 -10.19 -0.19 5.19
N MET A 193 -9.93 1.11 5.08
CA MET A 193 -10.96 2.12 4.82
C MET A 193 -11.05 2.39 3.33
N LEU A 194 -12.28 2.42 2.82
CA LEU A 194 -12.61 2.76 1.43
C LEU A 194 -13.41 4.06 1.37
N GLN A 195 -12.93 4.99 0.55
CA GLN A 195 -13.69 6.12 0.03
C GLN A 195 -13.80 5.97 -1.50
N PRO A 196 -14.88 5.38 -2.05
CA PRO A 196 -14.91 4.93 -3.45
C PRO A 196 -14.74 6.05 -4.48
N PHE A 197 -15.16 7.25 -4.15
CA PHE A 197 -15.14 8.41 -5.05
C PHE A 197 -13.96 9.37 -4.77
N ALA A 198 -13.09 9.05 -3.81
CA ALA A 198 -11.87 9.80 -3.60
C ALA A 198 -10.84 9.57 -4.72
N ARG A 199 -9.83 10.45 -4.81
CA ARG A 199 -8.73 10.28 -5.78
C ARG A 199 -8.03 8.92 -5.57
N LYS A 200 -7.49 8.32 -6.64
CA LYS A 200 -6.89 6.98 -6.64
C LYS A 200 -5.92 6.74 -5.48
N ASN A 201 -5.04 7.71 -5.21
CA ASN A 201 -4.03 7.62 -4.15
C ASN A 201 -4.56 7.84 -2.72
N THR A 202 -5.83 8.25 -2.57
CA THR A 202 -6.47 8.48 -1.27
C THR A 202 -7.72 7.63 -1.07
N LYS A 203 -8.06 6.81 -2.07
CA LYS A 203 -9.25 5.94 -2.06
C LYS A 203 -9.20 4.89 -0.96
N TRP A 204 -8.02 4.35 -0.69
CA TRP A 204 -7.78 3.32 0.30
C TRP A 204 -6.85 3.80 1.41
N ARG A 205 -7.15 3.42 2.66
CA ARG A 205 -6.27 3.56 3.82
C ARG A 205 -6.33 2.28 4.64
N THR A 206 -5.22 1.87 5.21
CA THR A 206 -5.14 0.65 6.02
C THR A 206 -4.13 0.84 7.14
N ASN A 207 -4.35 0.16 8.27
CA ASN A 207 -3.40 0.11 9.38
C ASN A 207 -2.69 -1.24 9.50
N HIS A 208 -3.05 -2.21 8.69
CA HIS A 208 -2.40 -3.51 8.80
C HIS A 208 -1.51 -3.82 7.60
N GLY A 209 -0.44 -4.55 7.88
CA GLY A 209 0.50 -5.01 6.89
C GLY A 209 -0.01 -6.23 6.11
N LEU A 210 0.64 -7.34 6.27
CA LEU A 210 0.55 -8.53 5.43
C LEU A 210 -0.43 -9.57 5.99
N ILE A 211 -1.70 -9.23 6.16
CA ILE A 211 -2.69 -10.25 6.56
C ILE A 211 -3.45 -10.67 5.31
N ASP A 212 -3.44 -11.96 5.03
CA ASP A 212 -4.28 -12.56 4.02
C ASP A 212 -5.75 -12.30 4.38
N ASP A 213 -6.55 -11.90 3.42
CA ASP A 213 -7.99 -11.77 3.58
C ASP A 213 -8.67 -13.15 3.42
N VAL A 214 -8.11 -14.11 4.13
CA VAL A 214 -8.60 -15.46 4.26
C VAL A 214 -9.24 -15.64 5.63
N GLY A 215 -10.26 -16.45 5.72
CA GLY A 215 -10.86 -16.75 7.02
C GLY A 215 -11.92 -15.76 7.46
N LEU A 216 -12.56 -15.06 6.53
CA LEU A 216 -13.87 -14.54 6.81
C LEU A 216 -14.82 -15.71 7.08
N SER A 217 -15.75 -15.49 8.00
CA SER A 217 -16.69 -16.46 8.55
C SER A 217 -17.66 -17.14 7.54
N ASP A 218 -17.49 -16.87 6.25
CA ASP A 218 -18.20 -17.57 5.16
C ASP A 218 -17.63 -18.96 4.89
N VAL A 219 -16.44 -19.23 5.40
CA VAL A 219 -15.79 -20.54 5.32
C VAL A 219 -15.80 -21.14 6.71
N ASN A 220 -16.48 -22.28 6.86
CA ASN A 220 -16.64 -22.94 8.16
C ASN A 220 -15.26 -23.43 8.66
N GLU A 221 -14.70 -22.74 9.65
CA GLU A 221 -13.35 -22.98 10.17
C GLU A 221 -13.31 -24.14 11.17
N ASN A 222 -13.55 -25.35 10.73
CA ASN A 222 -13.03 -26.49 11.46
C ASN A 222 -11.50 -26.49 11.34
N LYS A 223 -10.82 -26.34 12.47
CA LYS A 223 -9.37 -26.04 12.56
C LYS A 223 -8.42 -27.10 11.97
N SER A 224 -8.91 -28.24 11.52
CA SER A 224 -8.12 -29.41 11.10
C SER A 224 -8.29 -29.81 9.64
N GLU A 225 -9.22 -29.25 8.89
CA GLU A 225 -9.51 -29.68 7.52
C GLU A 225 -9.10 -28.64 6.49
N ILE A 226 -8.63 -29.14 5.33
CA ILE A 226 -8.41 -28.28 4.15
C ILE A 226 -9.76 -27.77 3.67
N ILE A 227 -9.88 -26.44 3.55
CA ILE A 227 -11.09 -25.77 3.12
C ILE A 227 -11.05 -25.63 1.60
N LEU A 228 -12.00 -26.25 0.92
CA LEU A 228 -12.17 -26.11 -0.53
C LEU A 228 -12.94 -24.82 -0.83
N VAL A 229 -12.41 -24.01 -1.75
CA VAL A 229 -13.07 -22.81 -2.26
C VAL A 229 -13.08 -22.85 -3.78
N ASP A 230 -14.03 -22.16 -4.40
CA ASP A 230 -14.12 -22.11 -5.85
C ASP A 230 -13.03 -21.23 -6.45
N PHE A 231 -12.80 -20.04 -5.87
CA PHE A 231 -11.93 -19.02 -6.46
C PHE A 231 -10.94 -18.38 -5.49
N ILE A 232 -9.78 -17.98 -6.04
CA ILE A 232 -8.92 -16.95 -5.49
C ILE A 232 -9.15 -15.67 -6.31
N THR A 233 -9.45 -14.53 -5.66
CA THR A 233 -9.78 -13.26 -6.33
C THR A 233 -8.82 -12.14 -5.93
N SER A 234 -8.90 -11.01 -6.65
CA SER A 234 -8.07 -9.81 -6.39
C SER A 234 -8.54 -9.00 -5.18
N SER A 235 -9.82 -9.07 -4.80
CA SER A 235 -10.36 -8.18 -3.78
C SER A 235 -11.54 -8.79 -2.99
N ARG A 236 -11.78 -8.21 -1.79
CA ARG A 236 -12.96 -8.58 -0.99
C ARG A 236 -14.28 -8.17 -1.70
N LYS A 237 -14.26 -7.14 -2.56
CA LYS A 237 -15.43 -6.75 -3.35
C LYS A 237 -15.83 -7.87 -4.32
N ASP A 238 -14.85 -8.47 -5.01
CA ASP A 238 -15.08 -9.59 -5.91
C ASP A 238 -15.60 -10.81 -5.16
N ARG A 239 -15.04 -11.09 -3.98
CA ARG A 239 -15.56 -12.16 -3.09
C ARG A 239 -17.04 -11.96 -2.76
N MET A 240 -17.44 -10.73 -2.42
CA MET A 240 -18.84 -10.42 -2.10
C MET A 240 -19.76 -10.65 -3.29
N VAL A 241 -19.33 -10.24 -4.49
CA VAL A 241 -20.10 -10.47 -5.73
C VAL A 241 -20.23 -11.97 -6.03
N LEU A 242 -19.16 -12.74 -5.91
CA LEU A 242 -19.18 -14.20 -6.08
C LEU A 242 -20.07 -14.87 -5.05
N TYR A 243 -20.04 -14.41 -3.79
CA TYR A 243 -20.90 -14.91 -2.73
C TYR A 243 -22.40 -14.71 -3.04
N GLU A 244 -22.79 -13.55 -3.60
CA GLU A 244 -24.20 -13.27 -4.01
C GLU A 244 -24.73 -14.28 -5.02
N ILE A 245 -23.87 -14.89 -5.82
CA ILE A 245 -24.25 -15.88 -6.84
C ILE A 245 -23.94 -17.33 -6.42
N GLY A 246 -23.51 -17.52 -5.16
CA GLY A 246 -23.40 -18.85 -4.53
C GLY A 246 -22.02 -19.49 -4.65
N TYR A 247 -20.96 -18.74 -5.00
CA TYR A 247 -19.60 -19.26 -5.03
C TYR A 247 -18.81 -18.87 -3.78
N THR A 248 -17.91 -19.76 -3.37
CA THR A 248 -16.95 -19.53 -2.30
C THR A 248 -15.64 -18.97 -2.85
N SER A 249 -15.03 -18.05 -2.15
CA SER A 249 -13.77 -17.45 -2.59
C SER A 249 -12.92 -16.90 -1.44
N ILE A 250 -11.63 -16.77 -1.71
CA ILE A 250 -10.66 -16.11 -0.85
C ILE A 250 -9.92 -15.04 -1.65
N CYS A 251 -9.31 -14.08 -0.98
CA CYS A 251 -8.42 -13.12 -1.64
C CYS A 251 -7.21 -12.78 -0.75
N ALA A 252 -6.11 -12.38 -1.37
CA ALA A 252 -5.02 -11.73 -0.65
C ALA A 252 -5.40 -10.28 -0.35
N ASN A 253 -4.73 -9.67 0.62
CA ASN A 253 -5.00 -8.27 0.98
C ASN A 253 -4.60 -7.29 -0.14
N ASN A 254 -3.66 -7.66 -0.99
CA ASN A 254 -3.27 -6.94 -2.20
C ASN A 254 -2.78 -7.91 -3.29
N GLU A 255 -2.75 -7.45 -4.54
CA GLU A 255 -2.38 -8.26 -5.72
C GLU A 255 -0.92 -8.75 -5.72
N ALA A 256 -0.03 -8.11 -4.96
CA ALA A 256 1.36 -8.54 -4.86
C ALA A 256 1.54 -9.77 -3.97
N GLN A 257 0.60 -10.02 -3.06
CA GLN A 257 0.64 -11.12 -2.12
C GLN A 257 0.11 -12.41 -2.74
N ILE A 258 0.70 -13.53 -2.30
CA ILE A 258 0.23 -14.88 -2.63
C ILE A 258 -0.32 -15.50 -1.35
N ILE A 259 -1.48 -16.13 -1.46
CA ILE A 259 -2.04 -16.90 -0.36
C ILE A 259 -1.23 -18.20 -0.27
N THR A 260 -0.41 -18.31 0.78
CA THR A 260 0.48 -19.45 1.02
C THR A 260 -0.07 -20.42 2.06
N SER A 261 -1.20 -20.08 2.67
CA SER A 261 -1.82 -20.92 3.68
C SER A 261 -2.26 -22.25 3.08
N GLY A 262 -1.64 -23.37 3.49
CA GLY A 262 -2.05 -24.72 3.11
C GLY A 262 -3.45 -25.13 3.60
N LYS A 263 -4.11 -24.24 4.35
CA LYS A 263 -5.47 -24.44 4.87
C LYS A 263 -6.53 -24.35 3.77
N TYR A 264 -6.26 -23.60 2.69
CA TYR A 264 -7.22 -23.38 1.60
C TYR A 264 -6.75 -24.02 0.31
N LYS A 265 -7.67 -24.68 -0.40
CA LYS A 265 -7.45 -25.23 -1.74
C LYS A 265 -8.51 -24.66 -2.67
N ALA A 266 -8.10 -23.81 -3.58
CA ALA A 266 -8.98 -23.25 -4.59
C ALA A 266 -9.00 -24.11 -5.87
N ARG A 267 -10.08 -24.01 -6.63
CA ARG A 267 -10.21 -24.66 -7.95
C ARG A 267 -9.70 -23.79 -9.07
N TYR A 268 -9.90 -22.48 -8.98
CA TYR A 268 -9.58 -21.49 -10.02
C TYR A 268 -9.01 -20.21 -9.39
N THR A 269 -8.28 -19.45 -10.19
CA THR A 269 -8.08 -18.02 -9.95
C THR A 269 -9.05 -17.20 -10.78
N PHE A 270 -9.58 -16.10 -10.23
CA PHE A 270 -10.45 -15.18 -10.93
C PHE A 270 -10.00 -13.75 -10.60
N MET A 271 -8.95 -13.32 -11.29
CA MET A 271 -8.24 -12.06 -11.08
C MET A 271 -8.67 -10.98 -12.07
N ASP A 272 -8.15 -9.76 -11.87
CA ASP A 272 -8.29 -8.67 -12.83
C ASP A 272 -7.71 -9.07 -14.19
N ASN A 273 -8.32 -8.64 -15.29
CA ASN A 273 -7.85 -8.92 -16.66
C ASN A 273 -6.79 -7.92 -17.15
N ASP A 274 -6.15 -7.18 -16.25
CA ASP A 274 -5.01 -6.31 -16.55
C ASP A 274 -3.66 -7.04 -16.36
N ALA A 275 -2.56 -6.37 -16.71
CA ALA A 275 -1.24 -6.98 -16.64
C ALA A 275 -0.87 -7.44 -15.21
N ALA A 276 -1.29 -6.71 -14.18
CA ALA A 276 -1.00 -7.05 -12.79
C ALA A 276 -1.80 -8.28 -12.33
N GLY A 277 -3.10 -8.33 -12.66
CA GLY A 277 -3.96 -9.47 -12.32
C GLY A 277 -3.56 -10.74 -13.06
N ILE A 278 -3.20 -10.65 -14.35
CA ILE A 278 -2.67 -11.78 -15.12
C ILE A 278 -1.37 -12.31 -14.50
N ALA A 279 -0.44 -11.42 -14.16
CA ALA A 279 0.81 -11.80 -13.48
C ALA A 279 0.54 -12.39 -12.09
N SER A 280 -0.47 -11.91 -11.38
CA SER A 280 -0.87 -12.47 -10.09
C SER A 280 -1.47 -13.87 -10.23
N ALA A 281 -2.36 -14.09 -11.19
CA ALA A 281 -2.92 -15.42 -11.48
C ALA A 281 -1.84 -16.45 -11.80
N GLY A 282 -0.82 -16.06 -12.58
CA GLY A 282 0.30 -16.92 -12.96
C GLY A 282 1.20 -17.36 -11.80
N LYS A 283 1.04 -16.79 -10.61
CA LYS A 283 1.76 -17.24 -9.40
C LYS A 283 1.12 -18.47 -8.74
N TYR A 284 -0.09 -18.82 -9.13
CA TYR A 284 -0.82 -19.98 -8.66
C TYR A 284 -0.80 -21.07 -9.74
N ASP A 285 -0.59 -22.30 -9.34
CA ASP A 285 -0.69 -23.46 -10.24
C ASP A 285 -2.17 -23.90 -10.36
N LEU A 286 -3.01 -22.98 -10.89
CA LEU A 286 -4.46 -23.15 -11.03
C LEU A 286 -4.94 -22.62 -12.37
N PRO A 287 -6.02 -23.21 -12.93
CA PRO A 287 -6.71 -22.61 -14.07
C PRO A 287 -7.15 -21.17 -13.76
N ALA A 288 -6.88 -20.26 -14.67
CA ALA A 288 -7.22 -18.85 -14.50
C ALA A 288 -8.46 -18.48 -15.32
N LEU A 289 -9.41 -17.82 -14.67
CA LEU A 289 -10.58 -17.23 -15.27
C LEU A 289 -10.40 -15.71 -15.30
N PHE A 290 -10.74 -15.09 -16.43
CA PHE A 290 -10.74 -13.65 -16.61
C PHE A 290 -12.02 -13.22 -17.32
N VAL A 291 -12.62 -12.11 -16.88
CA VAL A 291 -13.72 -11.50 -17.63
C VAL A 291 -13.23 -11.01 -19.00
N PRO A 292 -14.10 -10.94 -20.04
CA PRO A 292 -13.72 -10.38 -21.33
C PRO A 292 -13.09 -8.99 -21.19
N LYS A 293 -12.08 -8.72 -22.03
CA LYS A 293 -11.38 -7.43 -22.01
C LYS A 293 -12.26 -6.38 -22.71
N GLU A 294 -12.86 -5.52 -21.90
CA GLU A 294 -13.75 -4.46 -22.35
C GLU A 294 -13.48 -3.16 -21.59
N PRO A 295 -13.83 -2.00 -22.15
CA PRO A 295 -13.80 -0.74 -21.40
C PRO A 295 -14.62 -0.84 -20.10
N ASP A 296 -14.04 -0.38 -19.00
CA ASP A 296 -14.64 -0.34 -17.65
C ASP A 296 -15.03 -1.70 -17.04
N VAL A 297 -14.51 -2.82 -17.60
CA VAL A 297 -14.72 -4.17 -17.08
C VAL A 297 -13.37 -4.85 -16.93
N LYS A 298 -12.85 -4.94 -15.71
CA LYS A 298 -11.55 -5.57 -15.46
C LYS A 298 -11.61 -6.73 -14.48
N ASP A 299 -12.61 -6.79 -13.63
CA ASP A 299 -12.76 -7.77 -12.57
C ASP A 299 -14.20 -8.34 -12.52
N PRO A 300 -14.46 -9.41 -11.75
CA PRO A 300 -15.79 -9.98 -11.60
C PRO A 300 -16.85 -8.98 -11.15
N SER A 301 -16.47 -8.06 -10.26
CA SER A 301 -17.42 -7.05 -9.77
C SER A 301 -17.76 -6.00 -10.81
N ASP A 302 -16.82 -5.57 -11.63
CA ASP A 302 -17.10 -4.65 -12.74
C ASP A 302 -18.02 -5.33 -13.80
N TYR A 303 -17.80 -6.62 -14.06
CA TYR A 303 -18.67 -7.41 -14.94
C TYR A 303 -20.10 -7.49 -14.39
N ALA A 304 -20.24 -7.80 -13.10
CA ALA A 304 -21.55 -7.84 -12.44
C ALA A 304 -22.24 -6.48 -12.44
N LYS A 305 -21.49 -5.39 -12.23
CA LYS A 305 -22.04 -4.03 -12.31
C LYS A 305 -22.59 -3.69 -13.68
N LYS A 306 -21.92 -4.15 -14.75
CA LYS A 306 -22.29 -3.83 -16.14
C LYS A 306 -23.41 -4.72 -16.67
N TYR A 307 -23.37 -6.01 -16.37
CA TYR A 307 -24.22 -7.03 -16.97
C TYR A 307 -25.19 -7.72 -16.00
N GLY A 308 -25.02 -7.49 -14.71
CA GLY A 308 -25.79 -8.12 -13.64
C GLY A 308 -25.20 -9.44 -13.14
N LEU A 309 -25.66 -9.85 -11.97
CA LEU A 309 -25.17 -11.05 -11.28
C LEU A 309 -25.49 -12.34 -12.06
N ASN A 310 -26.63 -12.42 -12.71
CA ASN A 310 -27.02 -13.62 -13.50
C ASN A 310 -26.06 -13.82 -14.68
N ALA A 311 -25.73 -12.75 -15.41
CA ALA A 311 -24.79 -12.83 -16.52
C ALA A 311 -23.39 -13.26 -16.05
N LEU A 312 -22.92 -12.79 -14.88
CA LEU A 312 -21.68 -13.25 -14.30
C LEU A 312 -21.75 -14.76 -13.95
N LYS A 313 -22.85 -15.22 -13.39
CA LYS A 313 -23.05 -16.65 -13.07
C LYS A 313 -23.02 -17.53 -14.33
N GLU A 314 -23.71 -17.09 -15.39
CA GLU A 314 -23.70 -17.80 -16.67
C GLU A 314 -22.30 -17.82 -17.29
N PHE A 315 -21.58 -16.71 -17.25
CA PHE A 315 -20.19 -16.61 -17.70
C PHE A 315 -19.29 -17.61 -16.96
N ILE A 316 -19.39 -17.68 -15.63
CA ILE A 316 -18.59 -18.61 -14.81
C ILE A 316 -18.95 -20.06 -15.21
N ASN A 317 -20.23 -20.41 -15.25
CA ASN A 317 -20.67 -21.76 -15.60
C ASN A 317 -20.17 -22.20 -16.97
N ALA A 318 -20.23 -21.33 -17.97
CA ALA A 318 -19.77 -21.65 -19.33
C ALA A 318 -18.25 -21.90 -19.38
N ASN A 319 -17.46 -21.21 -18.56
CA ASN A 319 -16.00 -21.29 -18.61
C ASN A 319 -15.39 -22.27 -17.61
N THR A 320 -16.14 -22.72 -16.57
CA THR A 320 -15.64 -23.69 -15.58
C THR A 320 -16.14 -25.12 -15.85
N ASN A 321 -17.28 -25.30 -16.52
CA ASN A 321 -17.82 -26.62 -16.88
C ASN A 321 -17.23 -27.20 -18.16
N ALA A 322 -16.57 -26.38 -18.99
CA ALA A 322 -15.86 -26.85 -20.18
C ALA A 322 -14.57 -27.66 -19.88
N SER A 323 -14.20 -27.73 -18.59
CA SER A 323 -12.98 -28.44 -18.11
C SER A 323 -13.31 -29.78 -17.42
N LYS A 324 -14.55 -30.24 -17.51
CA LYS A 324 -14.99 -31.59 -17.15
C LYS A 324 -15.08 -32.47 -18.39
#